data_50fd0206a23852076b4bd7c56df3c434
#
_entry.id   50fd0206a23852076b4bd7c56df3c434
#
_cell.length_a   1.000
_cell.length_b   1.000
_cell.length_c   1.000
_cell.angle_alpha   90.00
_cell.angle_beta   90.00
_cell.angle_gamma   90.00
#
_symmetry.space_group_name_H-M   'P 1'
#
loop_
_entity.id
_entity.type
_entity.pdbx_description
1 polymer ?
#
loop_
_entity_poly.entity_id
_entity_poly.type
_entity_poly.pdbx_seq_one_letter_code
_entity_poly.pdbx_strand_id
1 'polypeptide(L)'
;MTTNSSTLGTALVTGASAGIGATYARQLAARGHDLLLVARDGARLQALATELSGAFGITASVLTADLAHAEDTAKVAARIQSDQTIALLVNNAGIGPKEPLLKADIDYLDRMVAVNVAAVNRLAVAAAQAFTARGKGAIVNIASAVAIVPEAFNGTYSATKAFVLALTQGLATELKDGPVRIQAVLPGFTRTEIFDRVGASFDAIDPERVMDVEDLVAAALAGLDQGELVTIPSLADPELFSRIGSLRAGLSPHLSLRHPASRYKAAA
;
A
#
# COMPACT_ATOMS: atom_id res chain seq x y z
N MET A 1 -2.05 21.02 29.76
CA MET A 1 -2.32 21.20 28.33
C MET A 1 -3.10 19.98 27.87
N THR A 2 -4.42 20.11 27.71
CA THR A 2 -5.27 19.04 27.17
C THR A 2 -4.93 18.90 25.69
N THR A 3 -4.27 17.83 25.31
CA THR A 3 -4.10 17.45 23.90
C THR A 3 -5.50 17.18 23.34
N ASN A 4 -5.94 18.08 22.47
CA ASN A 4 -7.19 17.89 21.72
C ASN A 4 -6.91 16.73 20.74
N SER A 5 -7.26 15.50 21.13
CA SER A 5 -7.14 14.33 20.25
C SER A 5 -8.05 14.55 19.05
N SER A 6 -7.53 14.33 17.85
CA SER A 6 -8.29 14.43 16.60
C SER A 6 -9.55 13.56 16.67
N THR A 7 -10.69 14.12 16.28
CA THR A 7 -11.96 13.37 16.18
C THR A 7 -11.89 12.26 15.11
N LEU A 8 -10.98 12.41 14.13
CA LEU A 8 -10.75 11.43 13.06
C LEU A 8 -9.81 10.30 13.48
N GLY A 9 -9.10 10.45 14.62
CA GLY A 9 -8.10 9.51 15.12
C GLY A 9 -6.75 9.63 14.41
N THR A 10 -5.83 8.73 14.79
CA THR A 10 -4.46 8.72 14.30
C THR A 10 -4.34 7.91 13.00
N ALA A 11 -3.67 8.47 12.00
CA ALA A 11 -3.26 7.75 10.80
C ALA A 11 -1.81 7.27 10.96
N LEU A 12 -1.61 5.95 10.88
CA LEU A 12 -0.29 5.34 10.82
C LEU A 12 0.15 5.23 9.36
N VAL A 13 1.28 5.85 9.02
CA VAL A 13 1.83 5.83 7.66
C VAL A 13 3.20 5.18 7.65
N THR A 14 3.35 4.06 6.94
CA THR A 14 4.65 3.42 6.74
C THR A 14 5.38 3.99 5.52
N GLY A 15 6.72 4.03 5.58
CA GLY A 15 7.52 4.67 4.53
C GLY A 15 7.31 6.18 4.45
N ALA A 16 6.98 6.82 5.59
CA ALA A 16 6.58 8.22 5.65
C ALA A 16 7.73 9.23 5.43
N SER A 17 8.98 8.79 5.31
CA SER A 17 10.13 9.69 5.20
C SER A 17 10.32 10.35 3.84
N ALA A 18 9.58 9.93 2.79
CA ALA A 18 9.69 10.45 1.43
C ALA A 18 8.52 10.06 0.52
N GLY A 19 8.41 10.69 -0.64
CA GLY A 19 7.52 10.32 -1.74
C GLY A 19 6.06 10.16 -1.32
N ILE A 20 5.42 9.10 -1.79
CA ILE A 20 3.99 8.83 -1.55
C ILE A 20 3.66 8.86 -0.05
N GLY A 21 4.49 8.23 0.80
CA GLY A 21 4.23 8.20 2.25
C GLY A 21 4.28 9.57 2.92
N ALA A 22 5.24 10.40 2.57
CA ALA A 22 5.33 11.78 3.09
C ALA A 22 4.15 12.64 2.60
N THR A 23 3.72 12.44 1.35
CA THR A 23 2.56 13.14 0.79
C THR A 23 1.26 12.69 1.46
N TYR A 24 1.08 11.39 1.73
CA TYR A 24 -0.03 10.93 2.57
C TYR A 24 -0.02 11.59 3.94
N ALA A 25 1.14 11.65 4.60
CA ALA A 25 1.25 12.30 5.91
C ALA A 25 0.81 13.77 5.85
N ARG A 26 1.23 14.54 4.83
CA ARG A 26 0.81 15.93 4.64
C ARG A 26 -0.69 16.09 4.40
N GLN A 27 -1.24 15.30 3.48
CA GLN A 27 -2.66 15.41 3.13
C GLN A 27 -3.57 14.92 4.26
N LEU A 28 -3.16 13.91 5.04
CA LEU A 28 -3.90 13.45 6.22
C LEU A 28 -3.82 14.44 7.38
N ALA A 29 -2.65 15.08 7.60
CA ALA A 29 -2.51 16.18 8.55
C ALA A 29 -3.44 17.37 8.19
N ALA A 30 -3.47 17.75 6.91
CA ALA A 30 -4.38 18.80 6.43
C ALA A 30 -5.87 18.45 6.59
N ARG A 31 -6.21 17.15 6.58
CA ARG A 31 -7.57 16.67 6.90
C ARG A 31 -7.87 16.61 8.42
N GLY A 32 -6.86 16.85 9.27
CA GLY A 32 -7.01 16.90 10.72
C GLY A 32 -6.74 15.56 11.43
N HIS A 33 -6.13 14.58 10.79
CA HIS A 33 -5.65 13.38 11.47
C HIS A 33 -4.43 13.67 12.32
N ASP A 34 -4.36 13.08 13.52
CA ASP A 34 -3.08 12.88 14.19
C ASP A 34 -2.26 11.83 13.43
N LEU A 35 -0.93 11.83 13.56
CA LEU A 35 -0.06 10.97 12.77
C LEU A 35 0.86 10.10 13.63
N LEU A 36 1.06 8.86 13.18
CA LEU A 36 2.16 8.00 13.57
C LEU A 36 2.99 7.69 12.32
N LEU A 37 4.16 8.33 12.20
CA LEU A 37 5.04 8.22 11.05
C LEU A 37 6.05 7.09 11.26
N VAL A 38 6.11 6.14 10.33
CA VAL A 38 6.98 4.95 10.43
C VAL A 38 7.93 4.88 9.25
N ALA A 39 9.24 4.89 9.49
CA ALA A 39 10.29 4.62 8.51
C ALA A 39 11.63 4.35 9.22
N ARG A 40 12.68 4.07 8.45
CA ARG A 40 14.05 3.84 8.97
C ARG A 40 14.78 5.11 9.36
N ASP A 41 14.55 6.20 8.62
CA ASP A 41 15.22 7.49 8.82
C ASP A 41 14.46 8.30 9.86
N GLY A 42 14.86 8.14 11.13
CA GLY A 42 14.27 8.85 12.26
C GLY A 42 14.43 10.37 12.17
N ALA A 43 15.53 10.87 11.58
CA ALA A 43 15.77 12.30 11.46
C ALA A 43 14.80 12.94 10.46
N ARG A 44 14.61 12.33 9.29
CA ARG A 44 13.60 12.80 8.31
C ARG A 44 12.17 12.71 8.87
N LEU A 45 11.86 11.64 9.61
CA LEU A 45 10.55 11.53 10.26
C LEU A 45 10.31 12.63 11.29
N GLN A 46 11.31 12.92 12.13
CA GLN A 46 11.18 13.96 13.15
C GLN A 46 11.02 15.36 12.53
N ALA A 47 11.76 15.65 11.47
CA ALA A 47 11.61 16.90 10.73
C ALA A 47 10.19 17.04 10.16
N LEU A 48 9.66 15.98 9.51
CA LEU A 48 8.30 15.97 8.97
C LEU A 48 7.25 16.09 10.08
N ALA A 49 7.41 15.39 11.20
CA ALA A 49 6.51 15.48 12.33
C ALA A 49 6.41 16.90 12.89
N THR A 50 7.58 17.56 13.05
CA THR A 50 7.65 18.95 13.50
C THR A 50 6.99 19.91 12.51
N GLU A 51 7.27 19.77 11.23
CA GLU A 51 6.63 20.54 10.14
C GLU A 51 5.10 20.44 10.22
N LEU A 52 4.58 19.19 10.26
CA LEU A 52 3.14 18.95 10.19
C LEU A 52 2.39 19.36 11.47
N SER A 53 3.00 19.14 12.64
CA SER A 53 2.43 19.61 13.89
C SER A 53 2.34 21.13 13.94
N GLY A 54 3.38 21.82 13.46
CA GLY A 54 3.40 23.30 13.39
C GLY A 54 2.42 23.86 12.39
N ALA A 55 2.30 23.23 11.21
CA ALA A 55 1.45 23.73 10.13
C ALA A 55 -0.04 23.50 10.35
N PHE A 56 -0.42 22.35 10.95
CA PHE A 56 -1.81 21.91 11.01
C PHE A 56 -2.36 21.78 12.46
N GLY A 57 -1.54 21.99 13.48
CA GLY A 57 -1.94 21.89 14.87
C GLY A 57 -2.32 20.48 15.35
N ILE A 58 -1.88 19.43 14.61
CA ILE A 58 -2.10 18.02 14.91
C ILE A 58 -0.94 17.45 15.75
N THR A 59 -1.18 16.30 16.37
CA THR A 59 -0.12 15.54 17.01
C THR A 59 0.54 14.60 16.00
N ALA A 60 1.85 14.79 15.73
CA ALA A 60 2.62 13.86 14.92
C ALA A 60 3.69 13.18 15.76
N SER A 61 3.65 11.87 15.82
CA SER A 61 4.62 11.02 16.52
C SER A 61 5.42 10.17 15.54
N VAL A 62 6.59 9.70 15.98
CA VAL A 62 7.54 8.96 15.13
C VAL A 62 7.82 7.59 15.75
N LEU A 63 7.89 6.56 14.92
CA LEU A 63 8.35 5.22 15.27
C LEU A 63 9.38 4.76 14.23
N THR A 64 10.65 4.79 14.59
CA THR A 64 11.74 4.30 13.74
C THR A 64 11.69 2.78 13.67
N ALA A 65 11.56 2.22 12.45
CA ALA A 65 11.49 0.79 12.19
C ALA A 65 12.02 0.45 10.80
N ASP A 66 12.82 -0.62 10.68
CA ASP A 66 13.16 -1.24 9.39
C ASP A 66 12.23 -2.43 9.14
N LEU A 67 11.25 -2.23 8.27
CA LEU A 67 10.25 -3.24 7.95
C LEU A 67 10.80 -4.46 7.17
N ALA A 68 12.09 -4.48 6.83
CA ALA A 68 12.77 -5.69 6.38
C ALA A 68 13.04 -6.67 7.54
N HIS A 69 13.00 -6.20 8.79
CA HIS A 69 13.20 -7.01 9.97
C HIS A 69 11.88 -7.38 10.64
N ALA A 70 11.69 -8.68 10.87
CA ALA A 70 10.45 -9.22 11.45
C ALA A 70 10.14 -8.65 12.85
N GLU A 71 11.18 -8.35 13.65
CA GLU A 71 11.02 -7.78 14.99
C GLU A 71 10.48 -6.35 14.94
N ASP A 72 11.00 -5.52 14.03
CA ASP A 72 10.53 -4.14 13.88
C ASP A 72 9.11 -4.10 13.32
N THR A 73 8.80 -4.98 12.35
CA THR A 73 7.44 -5.15 11.85
C THR A 73 6.49 -5.60 12.97
N ALA A 74 6.95 -6.48 13.87
CA ALA A 74 6.16 -6.91 15.03
C ALA A 74 5.89 -5.75 16.01
N LYS A 75 6.87 -4.87 16.26
CA LYS A 75 6.68 -3.65 17.08
C LYS A 75 5.61 -2.73 16.51
N VAL A 76 5.64 -2.50 15.18
CA VAL A 76 4.61 -1.68 14.51
C VAL A 76 3.24 -2.33 14.61
N ALA A 77 3.14 -3.65 14.38
CA ALA A 77 1.88 -4.38 14.51
C ALA A 77 1.32 -4.32 15.94
N ALA A 78 2.17 -4.51 16.96
CA ALA A 78 1.78 -4.37 18.36
C ALA A 78 1.27 -2.96 18.68
N ARG A 79 1.89 -1.91 18.10
CA ARG A 79 1.41 -0.53 18.25
C ARG A 79 0.02 -0.35 17.63
N ILE A 80 -0.26 -0.91 16.44
CA ILE A 80 -1.59 -0.88 15.83
C ILE A 80 -2.63 -1.54 16.76
N GLN A 81 -2.29 -2.67 17.36
CA GLN A 81 -3.18 -3.43 18.21
C GLN A 81 -3.45 -2.75 19.57
N SER A 82 -2.45 -2.13 20.17
CA SER A 82 -2.55 -1.53 21.52
C SER A 82 -3.09 -0.10 21.53
N ASP A 83 -2.76 0.70 20.52
CA ASP A 83 -3.14 2.12 20.46
C ASP A 83 -4.54 2.29 19.86
N GLN A 84 -5.51 2.56 20.72
CA GLN A 84 -6.92 2.70 20.35
C GLN A 84 -7.22 3.96 19.51
N THR A 85 -6.29 4.90 19.43
CA THR A 85 -6.44 6.12 18.62
C THR A 85 -6.18 5.88 17.14
N ILE A 86 -5.41 4.83 16.79
CA ILE A 86 -5.10 4.51 15.39
C ILE A 86 -6.37 4.04 14.68
N ALA A 87 -6.84 4.84 13.72
CA ALA A 87 -8.06 4.61 12.95
C ALA A 87 -7.81 4.44 11.44
N LEU A 88 -6.59 4.73 10.96
CA LEU A 88 -6.19 4.57 9.56
C LEU A 88 -4.79 3.97 9.50
N LEU A 89 -4.61 2.93 8.67
CA LEU A 89 -3.31 2.40 8.29
C LEU A 89 -3.05 2.71 6.81
N VAL A 90 -1.93 3.35 6.51
CA VAL A 90 -1.39 3.47 5.16
C VAL A 90 -0.14 2.59 5.04
N ASN A 91 -0.29 1.40 4.49
CA ASN A 91 0.78 0.46 4.15
C ASN A 91 1.45 0.93 2.86
N ASN A 92 2.38 1.87 2.98
CA ASN A 92 3.06 2.46 1.84
C ASN A 92 4.53 2.02 1.70
N ALA A 93 5.19 1.65 2.81
CA ALA A 93 6.58 1.21 2.73
C ALA A 93 6.80 0.13 1.68
N GLY A 94 7.78 0.34 0.82
CA GLY A 94 8.14 -0.58 -0.24
C GLY A 94 9.47 -0.21 -0.89
N ILE A 95 10.09 -1.18 -1.55
CA ILE A 95 11.29 -0.97 -2.35
C ILE A 95 11.08 -1.51 -3.76
N GLY A 96 11.66 -0.82 -4.75
CA GLY A 96 11.62 -1.18 -6.15
C GLY A 96 12.86 -1.98 -6.59
N PRO A 97 12.85 -2.58 -7.79
CA PRO A 97 13.99 -3.28 -8.34
C PRO A 97 15.08 -2.29 -8.74
N LYS A 98 16.35 -2.65 -8.51
CA LYS A 98 17.51 -1.88 -8.95
C LYS A 98 18.00 -2.32 -10.32
N GLU A 99 17.78 -3.58 -10.66
CA GLU A 99 18.30 -4.23 -11.87
C GLU A 99 17.29 -5.22 -12.46
N PRO A 100 17.47 -5.62 -13.73
CA PRO A 100 16.76 -6.76 -14.31
C PRO A 100 16.99 -8.03 -13.49
N LEU A 101 15.98 -8.91 -13.41
CA LEU A 101 15.99 -10.11 -12.55
C LEU A 101 17.22 -10.99 -12.72
N LEU A 102 17.67 -11.19 -13.96
CA LEU A 102 18.84 -12.05 -14.26
C LEU A 102 20.19 -11.47 -13.77
N LYS A 103 20.21 -10.22 -13.32
CA LYS A 103 21.40 -9.54 -12.79
C LYS A 103 21.20 -9.09 -11.34
N ALA A 104 20.00 -9.29 -10.78
CA ALA A 104 19.67 -8.80 -9.47
C ALA A 104 20.39 -9.57 -8.36
N ASP A 105 20.81 -8.86 -7.35
CA ASP A 105 21.26 -9.42 -6.08
C ASP A 105 20.11 -10.15 -5.38
N ILE A 106 20.31 -11.43 -5.07
CA ILE A 106 19.29 -12.29 -4.45
C ILE A 106 18.93 -11.79 -3.05
N ASP A 107 19.89 -11.35 -2.25
CA ASP A 107 19.65 -10.83 -0.90
C ASP A 107 18.81 -9.55 -0.94
N TYR A 108 19.01 -8.72 -2.00
CA TYR A 108 18.16 -7.55 -2.22
C TYR A 108 16.73 -7.93 -2.62
N LEU A 109 16.56 -9.01 -3.40
CA LEU A 109 15.21 -9.53 -3.73
C LEU A 109 14.51 -10.09 -2.49
N ASP A 110 15.22 -10.82 -1.62
CA ASP A 110 14.68 -11.32 -0.35
C ASP A 110 14.26 -10.16 0.55
N ARG A 111 15.08 -9.11 0.62
CA ARG A 111 14.70 -7.87 1.33
C ARG A 111 13.46 -7.22 0.71
N MET A 112 13.31 -7.23 -0.61
CA MET A 112 12.11 -6.72 -1.29
C MET A 112 10.87 -7.52 -0.87
N VAL A 113 10.95 -8.84 -0.82
CA VAL A 113 9.85 -9.70 -0.35
C VAL A 113 9.54 -9.43 1.11
N ALA A 114 10.55 -9.29 1.97
CA ALA A 114 10.35 -8.97 3.39
C ALA A 114 9.56 -7.66 3.57
N VAL A 115 9.95 -6.58 2.87
CA VAL A 115 9.30 -5.27 3.00
C VAL A 115 7.94 -5.23 2.30
N ASN A 116 7.89 -5.67 1.02
CA ASN A 116 6.71 -5.47 0.18
C ASN A 116 5.61 -6.51 0.43
N VAL A 117 5.93 -7.65 1.02
CA VAL A 117 5.01 -8.77 1.23
C VAL A 117 4.82 -9.04 2.73
N ALA A 118 5.88 -9.51 3.41
CA ALA A 118 5.76 -9.98 4.78
C ALA A 118 5.31 -8.87 5.75
N ALA A 119 5.91 -7.68 5.63
CA ALA A 119 5.54 -6.53 6.46
C ALA A 119 4.11 -6.06 6.14
N VAL A 120 3.77 -5.89 4.86
CA VAL A 120 2.42 -5.46 4.44
C VAL A 120 1.35 -6.42 4.95
N ASN A 121 1.58 -7.74 4.77
CA ASN A 121 0.67 -8.78 5.26
C ASN A 121 0.45 -8.66 6.77
N ARG A 122 1.54 -8.61 7.55
CA ARG A 122 1.46 -8.54 9.01
C ARG A 122 0.71 -7.29 9.49
N LEU A 123 1.01 -6.14 8.92
CA LEU A 123 0.41 -4.88 9.35
C LEU A 123 -1.06 -4.78 8.91
N ALA A 124 -1.40 -5.21 7.68
CA ALA A 124 -2.77 -5.22 7.19
C ALA A 124 -3.66 -6.14 8.04
N VAL A 125 -3.20 -7.36 8.36
CA VAL A 125 -3.95 -8.30 9.19
C VAL A 125 -4.09 -7.77 10.62
N ALA A 126 -3.02 -7.25 11.22
CA ALA A 126 -3.08 -6.66 12.56
C ALA A 126 -4.07 -5.48 12.63
N ALA A 127 -4.09 -4.62 11.60
CA ALA A 127 -5.04 -3.53 11.50
C ALA A 127 -6.48 -4.03 11.28
N ALA A 128 -6.70 -5.00 10.39
CA ALA A 128 -8.02 -5.57 10.15
C ALA A 128 -8.62 -6.13 11.45
N GLN A 129 -7.86 -6.91 12.21
CA GLN A 129 -8.28 -7.48 13.49
C GLN A 129 -8.59 -6.37 14.53
N ALA A 130 -7.66 -5.42 14.71
CA ALA A 130 -7.81 -4.35 15.68
C ALA A 130 -8.98 -3.42 15.35
N PHE A 131 -9.13 -3.04 14.08
CA PHE A 131 -10.19 -2.12 13.64
C PHE A 131 -11.57 -2.79 13.67
N THR A 132 -11.66 -4.08 13.33
CA THR A 132 -12.89 -4.86 13.49
C THR A 132 -13.31 -4.92 14.95
N ALA A 133 -12.39 -5.22 15.87
CA ALA A 133 -12.67 -5.25 17.31
C ALA A 133 -13.12 -3.88 17.87
N ARG A 134 -12.62 -2.78 17.27
CA ARG A 134 -12.99 -1.39 17.63
C ARG A 134 -14.28 -0.88 16.97
N GLY A 135 -14.80 -1.60 15.99
CA GLY A 135 -15.98 -1.19 15.23
C GLY A 135 -15.74 -0.02 14.26
N LYS A 136 -14.49 0.31 13.93
CA LYS A 136 -14.14 1.39 13.00
C LYS A 136 -12.70 1.28 12.52
N GLY A 137 -12.43 1.77 11.32
CA GLY A 137 -11.08 1.94 10.78
C GLY A 137 -11.02 1.86 9.27
N ALA A 138 -9.87 2.21 8.72
CA ALA A 138 -9.58 2.08 7.29
C ALA A 138 -8.15 1.59 7.05
N ILE A 139 -7.96 0.83 5.99
CA ILE A 139 -6.66 0.29 5.56
C ILE A 139 -6.45 0.68 4.10
N VAL A 140 -5.33 1.34 3.83
CA VAL A 140 -4.87 1.66 2.48
C VAL A 140 -3.57 0.90 2.22
N ASN A 141 -3.56 0.01 1.23
CA ASN A 141 -2.39 -0.73 0.81
C ASN A 141 -1.89 -0.19 -0.53
N ILE A 142 -0.64 0.25 -0.59
CA ILE A 142 -0.03 0.77 -1.83
C ILE A 142 0.53 -0.40 -2.64
N ALA A 143 -0.22 -0.82 -3.66
CA ALA A 143 0.19 -1.80 -4.66
C ALA A 143 0.96 -1.11 -5.81
N SER A 144 0.61 -1.39 -7.05
CA SER A 144 1.12 -0.75 -8.28
C SER A 144 0.30 -1.22 -9.48
N ALA A 145 0.28 -0.47 -10.56
CA ALA A 145 -0.32 -0.89 -11.84
C ALA A 145 0.32 -2.20 -12.37
N VAL A 146 1.60 -2.47 -12.07
CA VAL A 146 2.26 -3.72 -12.46
C VAL A 146 1.68 -4.96 -11.77
N ALA A 147 0.83 -4.80 -10.77
CA ALA A 147 0.09 -5.90 -10.15
C ALA A 147 -0.89 -6.58 -11.12
N ILE A 148 -1.34 -5.86 -12.15
CA ILE A 148 -2.30 -6.35 -13.16
C ILE A 148 -1.67 -6.56 -14.54
N VAL A 149 -0.45 -6.07 -14.76
CA VAL A 149 0.35 -6.26 -15.99
C VAL A 149 1.78 -6.68 -15.62
N PRO A 150 1.96 -7.86 -14.99
CA PRO A 150 3.23 -8.26 -14.40
C PRO A 150 4.37 -8.43 -15.42
N GLU A 151 4.05 -8.72 -16.66
CA GLU A 151 4.98 -8.86 -17.78
C GLU A 151 5.63 -7.53 -18.19
N ALA A 152 5.05 -6.40 -17.81
CA ALA A 152 5.52 -5.08 -18.19
C ALA A 152 6.74 -4.60 -17.37
N PHE A 153 7.13 -5.34 -16.32
CA PHE A 153 8.17 -4.88 -15.39
C PHE A 153 8.94 -6.05 -14.74
N ASN A 154 9.80 -5.76 -13.75
CA ASN A 154 10.55 -6.77 -13.00
C ASN A 154 9.61 -7.77 -12.30
N GLY A 155 9.77 -9.07 -12.59
CA GLY A 155 8.86 -10.12 -12.13
C GLY A 155 8.73 -10.22 -10.61
N THR A 156 9.82 -10.11 -9.84
CA THR A 156 9.75 -10.15 -8.37
C THR A 156 8.97 -8.95 -7.84
N TYR A 157 9.28 -7.75 -8.31
CA TYR A 157 8.53 -6.56 -7.88
C TYR A 157 7.04 -6.68 -8.25
N SER A 158 6.74 -7.05 -9.49
CA SER A 158 5.36 -7.24 -9.95
C SER A 158 4.62 -8.28 -9.10
N ALA A 159 5.28 -9.41 -8.77
CA ALA A 159 4.73 -10.43 -7.90
C ALA A 159 4.45 -9.91 -6.48
N THR A 160 5.35 -9.08 -5.90
CA THR A 160 5.09 -8.47 -4.59
C THR A 160 3.88 -7.54 -4.62
N LYS A 161 3.69 -6.78 -5.70
CA LYS A 161 2.56 -5.86 -5.85
C LYS A 161 1.25 -6.59 -6.19
N ALA A 162 1.32 -7.69 -6.92
CA ALA A 162 0.19 -8.60 -7.12
C ALA A 162 -0.25 -9.26 -5.81
N PHE A 163 0.70 -9.62 -4.92
CA PHE A 163 0.38 -10.10 -3.58
C PHE A 163 -0.43 -9.06 -2.80
N VAL A 164 0.00 -7.79 -2.80
CA VAL A 164 -0.69 -6.71 -2.07
C VAL A 164 -2.11 -6.51 -2.59
N LEU A 165 -2.32 -6.54 -3.90
CA LEU A 165 -3.64 -6.46 -4.51
C LEU A 165 -4.52 -7.66 -4.09
N ALA A 166 -3.99 -8.88 -4.20
CA ALA A 166 -4.71 -10.10 -3.84
C ALA A 166 -5.07 -10.14 -2.34
N LEU A 167 -4.12 -9.76 -1.45
CA LEU A 167 -4.36 -9.64 -0.02
C LEU A 167 -5.50 -8.66 0.28
N THR A 168 -5.48 -7.48 -0.37
CA THR A 168 -6.49 -6.45 -0.16
C THR A 168 -7.88 -6.95 -0.58
N GLN A 169 -7.98 -7.61 -1.74
CA GLN A 169 -9.22 -8.19 -2.24
C GLN A 169 -9.73 -9.32 -1.34
N GLY A 170 -8.83 -10.18 -0.83
CA GLY A 170 -9.17 -11.25 0.12
C GLY A 170 -9.71 -10.68 1.44
N LEU A 171 -8.98 -9.75 2.06
CA LEU A 171 -9.43 -9.09 3.28
C LEU A 171 -10.75 -8.33 3.10
N ALA A 172 -10.97 -7.71 1.95
CA ALA A 172 -12.24 -7.04 1.67
C ALA A 172 -13.43 -8.01 1.70
N THR A 173 -13.24 -9.25 1.25
CA THR A 173 -14.28 -10.29 1.33
C THR A 173 -14.60 -10.67 2.78
N GLU A 174 -13.58 -10.72 3.65
CA GLU A 174 -13.77 -11.02 5.07
C GLU A 174 -14.36 -9.83 5.86
N LEU A 175 -14.08 -8.60 5.44
CA LEU A 175 -14.51 -7.36 6.08
C LEU A 175 -15.83 -6.80 5.55
N LYS A 176 -16.44 -7.41 4.52
CA LYS A 176 -17.55 -6.85 3.74
C LYS A 176 -18.79 -6.43 4.56
N ASP A 177 -19.08 -7.16 5.63
CA ASP A 177 -20.25 -6.91 6.49
C ASP A 177 -19.89 -6.11 7.75
N GLY A 178 -18.63 -5.63 7.82
CA GLY A 178 -18.09 -4.91 8.97
C GLY A 178 -17.88 -3.41 8.72
N PRO A 179 -17.47 -2.69 9.77
CA PRO A 179 -17.27 -1.24 9.70
C PRO A 179 -15.90 -0.82 9.16
N VAL A 180 -15.04 -1.77 8.79
CA VAL A 180 -13.67 -1.49 8.35
C VAL A 180 -13.61 -1.36 6.84
N ARG A 181 -13.12 -0.21 6.37
CA ARG A 181 -12.85 0.02 4.94
C ARG A 181 -11.45 -0.44 4.56
N ILE A 182 -11.31 -0.99 3.37
CA ILE A 182 -9.99 -1.39 2.84
C ILE A 182 -9.88 -0.99 1.38
N GLN A 183 -8.69 -0.51 0.98
CA GLN A 183 -8.40 -0.04 -0.37
C GLN A 183 -7.02 -0.52 -0.81
N ALA A 184 -6.90 -0.97 -2.05
CA ALA A 184 -5.65 -1.07 -2.79
C ALA A 184 -5.51 0.14 -3.71
N VAL A 185 -4.39 0.86 -3.62
CA VAL A 185 -4.04 1.91 -4.57
C VAL A 185 -3.01 1.35 -5.54
N LEU A 186 -3.24 1.54 -6.84
CA LEU A 186 -2.37 1.04 -7.92
C LEU A 186 -1.72 2.22 -8.66
N PRO A 187 -0.64 2.82 -8.14
CA PRO A 187 0.11 3.83 -8.84
C PRO A 187 0.67 3.32 -10.17
N GLY A 188 0.62 4.18 -11.20
CA GLY A 188 1.45 4.08 -12.39
C GLY A 188 2.82 4.73 -12.16
N PHE A 189 3.42 5.27 -13.22
CA PHE A 189 4.62 6.08 -13.08
C PHE A 189 4.28 7.34 -12.27
N THR A 190 5.04 7.53 -11.19
CA THR A 190 4.80 8.62 -10.24
C THR A 190 6.12 9.29 -9.91
N ARG A 191 6.16 10.62 -9.95
CA ARG A 191 7.35 11.42 -9.67
C ARG A 191 7.72 11.34 -8.20
N THR A 192 8.62 10.39 -7.87
CA THR A 192 9.08 10.12 -6.49
C THR A 192 10.56 9.76 -6.47
N GLU A 193 11.22 9.96 -5.33
CA GLU A 193 12.63 9.55 -5.11
C GLU A 193 12.90 8.04 -5.34
N ILE A 194 11.89 7.20 -5.53
CA ILE A 194 12.10 5.77 -5.76
C ILE A 194 12.78 5.54 -7.11
N PHE A 195 12.50 6.37 -8.12
CA PHE A 195 13.15 6.32 -9.42
C PHE A 195 14.63 6.69 -9.33
N ASP A 196 14.97 7.73 -8.57
CA ASP A 196 16.36 8.12 -8.31
C ASP A 196 17.12 6.99 -7.60
N ARG A 197 16.48 6.35 -6.63
CA ARG A 197 17.07 5.25 -5.84
C ARG A 197 17.31 3.97 -6.63
N VAL A 198 16.56 3.75 -7.70
CA VAL A 198 16.75 2.59 -8.59
C VAL A 198 17.57 2.93 -9.83
N GLY A 199 18.10 4.15 -9.93
CA GLY A 199 18.91 4.60 -11.08
C GLY A 199 18.12 4.70 -12.38
N ALA A 200 16.79 4.80 -12.32
CA ALA A 200 15.94 5.00 -13.49
C ALA A 200 15.70 6.48 -13.72
N SER A 201 15.71 6.91 -14.99
CA SER A 201 15.35 8.26 -15.40
C SER A 201 13.95 8.28 -16.00
N PHE A 202 13.23 9.38 -15.76
CA PHE A 202 11.98 9.68 -16.45
C PHE A 202 12.19 10.16 -17.90
N ASP A 203 13.44 10.45 -18.33
CA ASP A 203 13.73 11.03 -19.64
C ASP A 203 13.26 10.16 -20.83
N ALA A 204 13.14 8.85 -20.63
CA ALA A 204 12.64 7.90 -21.62
C ALA A 204 11.12 7.63 -21.52
N ILE A 205 10.44 8.25 -20.53
CA ILE A 205 9.01 8.04 -20.31
C ILE A 205 8.27 9.30 -20.76
N ASP A 206 7.21 9.12 -21.55
CA ASP A 206 6.33 10.22 -21.92
C ASP A 206 5.88 10.97 -20.65
N PRO A 207 6.13 12.29 -20.54
CA PRO A 207 5.76 13.11 -19.39
C PRO A 207 4.27 13.01 -19.04
N GLU A 208 3.37 12.85 -20.03
CA GLU A 208 1.92 12.67 -19.83
C GLU A 208 1.57 11.35 -19.12
N ARG A 209 2.52 10.43 -18.99
CA ARG A 209 2.36 9.16 -18.27
C ARG A 209 2.92 9.18 -16.85
N VAL A 210 3.49 10.31 -16.42
CA VAL A 210 4.12 10.48 -15.10
C VAL A 210 3.27 11.41 -14.26
N MET A 211 2.57 10.83 -13.27
CA MET A 211 1.70 11.57 -12.35
C MET A 211 2.52 12.22 -11.24
N ASP A 212 2.14 13.42 -10.83
CA ASP A 212 2.70 14.05 -9.63
C ASP A 212 2.17 13.34 -8.37
N VAL A 213 3.01 13.26 -7.35
CA VAL A 213 2.71 12.49 -6.14
C VAL A 213 1.55 13.07 -5.34
N GLU A 214 1.37 14.39 -5.39
CA GLU A 214 0.27 15.11 -4.76
C GLU A 214 -1.08 14.71 -5.37
N ASP A 215 -1.15 14.67 -6.69
CA ASP A 215 -2.36 14.28 -7.43
C ASP A 215 -2.70 12.80 -7.22
N LEU A 216 -1.67 11.95 -7.22
CA LEU A 216 -1.85 10.53 -6.92
C LEU A 216 -2.48 10.32 -5.55
N VAL A 217 -1.95 10.97 -4.51
CA VAL A 217 -2.45 10.80 -3.14
C VAL A 217 -3.83 11.43 -2.98
N ALA A 218 -4.07 12.58 -3.61
CA ALA A 218 -5.40 13.21 -3.62
C ALA A 218 -6.46 12.28 -4.24
N ALA A 219 -6.17 11.68 -5.40
CA ALA A 219 -7.04 10.71 -6.05
C ALA A 219 -7.25 9.46 -5.19
N ALA A 220 -6.19 8.93 -4.57
CA ALA A 220 -6.29 7.77 -3.69
C ALA A 220 -7.17 8.03 -2.46
N LEU A 221 -7.03 9.20 -1.84
CA LEU A 221 -7.87 9.59 -0.70
C LEU A 221 -9.33 9.85 -1.14
N ALA A 222 -9.56 10.42 -2.32
CA ALA A 222 -10.90 10.56 -2.89
C ALA A 222 -11.55 9.20 -3.15
N GLY A 223 -10.81 8.22 -3.71
CA GLY A 223 -11.28 6.86 -3.89
C GLY A 223 -11.61 6.17 -2.56
N LEU A 224 -10.81 6.38 -1.51
CA LEU A 224 -11.11 5.89 -0.16
C LEU A 224 -12.42 6.48 0.39
N ASP A 225 -12.62 7.78 0.19
CA ASP A 225 -13.84 8.48 0.63
C ASP A 225 -15.07 7.98 -0.12
N GLN A 226 -14.93 7.61 -1.41
CA GLN A 226 -15.97 7.01 -2.26
C GLN A 226 -16.20 5.52 -1.96
N GLY A 227 -15.36 4.89 -1.15
CA GLY A 227 -15.47 3.46 -0.81
C GLY A 227 -14.92 2.53 -1.91
N GLU A 228 -14.04 3.01 -2.78
CA GLU A 228 -13.40 2.17 -3.80
C GLU A 228 -12.49 1.10 -3.15
N LEU A 229 -12.69 -0.15 -3.52
CA LEU A 229 -11.79 -1.24 -3.12
C LEU A 229 -10.44 -1.17 -3.84
N VAL A 230 -10.46 -0.77 -5.11
CA VAL A 230 -9.24 -0.63 -5.93
C VAL A 230 -9.30 0.72 -6.63
N THR A 231 -8.34 1.58 -6.30
CA THR A 231 -8.17 2.88 -6.94
C THR A 231 -6.96 2.85 -7.86
N ILE A 232 -7.19 3.12 -9.13
CA ILE A 232 -6.15 3.31 -10.15
C ILE A 232 -6.22 4.77 -10.59
N PRO A 233 -5.39 5.67 -10.02
CA PRO A 233 -5.57 7.13 -10.15
C PRO A 233 -5.65 7.66 -11.59
N SER A 234 -4.99 6.99 -12.54
CA SER A 234 -5.01 7.38 -13.97
C SER A 234 -6.12 6.71 -14.79
N LEU A 235 -6.91 5.81 -14.20
CA LEU A 235 -7.93 5.06 -14.94
C LEU A 235 -9.25 5.82 -14.98
N ALA A 236 -9.55 6.44 -16.12
CA ALA A 236 -10.78 7.23 -16.29
C ALA A 236 -12.06 6.37 -16.29
N ASP A 237 -11.98 5.14 -16.79
CA ASP A 237 -13.12 4.20 -16.85
C ASP A 237 -12.89 3.01 -15.90
N PRO A 238 -13.48 3.02 -14.68
CA PRO A 238 -13.31 1.94 -13.72
C PRO A 238 -13.88 0.60 -14.20
N GLU A 239 -14.76 0.58 -15.18
CA GLU A 239 -15.31 -0.66 -15.72
C GLU A 239 -14.25 -1.51 -16.42
N LEU A 240 -13.19 -0.90 -16.96
CA LEU A 240 -12.08 -1.64 -17.55
C LEU A 240 -11.42 -2.58 -16.52
N PHE A 241 -11.29 -2.14 -15.26
CA PHE A 241 -10.75 -2.99 -14.21
C PHE A 241 -11.79 -4.03 -13.74
N SER A 242 -13.07 -3.67 -13.64
CA SER A 242 -14.13 -4.57 -13.21
C SER A 242 -14.31 -5.77 -14.14
N ARG A 243 -14.04 -5.60 -15.44
CA ARG A 243 -14.05 -6.69 -16.44
C ARG A 243 -13.03 -7.79 -16.12
N ILE A 244 -11.88 -7.43 -15.54
CA ILE A 244 -10.87 -8.42 -15.09
C ILE A 244 -11.49 -9.32 -14.00
N GLY A 245 -12.20 -8.73 -13.06
CA GLY A 245 -12.94 -9.46 -12.02
C GLY A 245 -13.99 -10.41 -12.60
N SER A 246 -14.77 -9.94 -13.57
CA SER A 246 -15.78 -10.72 -14.26
C SER A 246 -15.19 -11.92 -15.03
N LEU A 247 -14.06 -11.71 -15.73
CA LEU A 247 -13.33 -12.78 -16.40
C LEU A 247 -12.80 -13.84 -15.43
N ARG A 248 -12.24 -13.40 -14.27
CA ARG A 248 -11.79 -14.31 -13.21
C ARG A 248 -12.95 -15.13 -12.65
N ALA A 249 -14.09 -14.51 -12.39
CA ALA A 249 -15.29 -15.20 -11.93
C ALA A 249 -15.77 -16.25 -12.93
N GLY A 250 -15.72 -15.93 -14.23
CA GLY A 250 -16.04 -16.87 -15.31
C GLY A 250 -15.11 -18.08 -15.38
N LEU A 251 -13.86 -17.96 -14.93
CA LEU A 251 -12.94 -19.09 -14.85
C LEU A 251 -13.22 -20.03 -13.66
N SER A 252 -13.79 -19.52 -12.56
CA SER A 252 -13.94 -20.23 -11.30
C SER A 252 -14.57 -21.64 -11.44
N PRO A 253 -15.67 -21.86 -12.23
CA PRO A 253 -16.27 -23.17 -12.39
C PRO A 253 -15.35 -24.21 -13.07
N HIS A 254 -14.27 -23.76 -13.71
CA HIS A 254 -13.38 -24.58 -14.52
C HIS A 254 -12.01 -24.85 -13.83
N LEU A 255 -11.73 -24.24 -12.68
CA LEU A 255 -10.40 -24.29 -12.06
C LEU A 255 -10.16 -25.54 -11.21
N SER A 256 -11.23 -26.25 -10.79
CA SER A 256 -11.11 -27.44 -9.96
C SER A 256 -12.06 -28.52 -10.43
N LEU A 257 -11.62 -29.34 -11.37
CA LEU A 257 -12.38 -30.46 -11.94
C LEU A 257 -11.68 -31.77 -11.65
N ARG A 258 -12.48 -32.85 -11.56
CA ARG A 258 -11.99 -34.22 -11.28
C ARG A 258 -11.02 -34.75 -12.33
N HIS A 259 -11.17 -34.33 -13.57
CA HIS A 259 -10.39 -34.85 -14.69
C HIS A 259 -9.65 -33.70 -15.41
N PRO A 260 -8.43 -33.97 -15.93
CA PRO A 260 -7.74 -32.98 -16.76
C PRO A 260 -8.52 -32.69 -18.03
N ALA A 261 -8.35 -31.47 -18.56
CA ALA A 261 -8.94 -31.09 -19.83
C ALA A 261 -8.47 -32.04 -20.96
N SER A 262 -9.34 -32.25 -21.95
CA SER A 262 -9.10 -33.18 -23.07
C SER A 262 -7.79 -32.87 -23.83
N ARG A 263 -7.39 -31.60 -23.90
CA ARG A 263 -6.12 -31.18 -24.55
C ARG A 263 -4.85 -31.72 -23.89
N TYR A 264 -4.94 -32.25 -22.68
CA TYR A 264 -3.81 -32.87 -21.94
C TYR A 264 -3.84 -34.39 -21.98
N LYS A 265 -4.85 -35.01 -22.62
CA LYS A 265 -4.87 -36.45 -22.84
C LYS A 265 -3.97 -36.76 -24.02
N ALA A 266 -2.98 -37.66 -23.83
CA ALA A 266 -2.19 -38.14 -24.93
C ALA A 266 -3.14 -38.69 -26.03
N ALA A 267 -2.86 -38.39 -27.29
CA ALA A 267 -3.52 -39.08 -28.39
C ALA A 267 -3.17 -40.55 -28.25
N ALA A 268 -4.20 -41.39 -28.04
CA ALA A 268 -4.05 -42.85 -27.95
C ALA A 268 -3.67 -43.42 -29.31
#